data_282054856fc4f40980ac89ff924e6c9f
#
_entry.id   282054856fc4f40980ac89ff924e6c9f
#
_cell.length_a   1.000
_cell.length_b   1.000
_cell.length_c   1.000
_cell.angle_alpha   90.00
_cell.angle_beta   90.00
_cell.angle_gamma   90.00
#
_symmetry.space_group_name_H-M   'P 1'
#
loop_
_entity.id
_entity.type
_entity.pdbx_description
1 polymer ?
#
loop_
_entity_poly.entity_id
_entity_poly.type
_entity_poly.pdbx_seq_one_letter_code
_entity_poly.pdbx_strand_id
1 'polypeptide(L)'
;MTVASLTDVLTPALEQGYGVAGLVVLGWEDACAFVAAAEELRCPVILQAGPGCRAHTPISVLGPMFRALAEQAQVPVVCHIDHATTISECQTGIDHGFTSVRLMDRAFSWLRISH
;
A
#
# COMPACT_ATOMS: atom_id res chain seq x y z
N MET A 1 -9.00 -12.19 4.21
CA MET A 1 -9.35 -11.00 3.45
C MET A 1 -8.16 -10.51 2.64
N THR A 2 -8.38 -10.27 1.36
CA THR A 2 -7.29 -9.90 0.45
C THR A 2 -7.00 -8.39 0.44
N VAL A 3 -8.01 -7.54 0.67
CA VAL A 3 -7.76 -6.12 0.94
C VAL A 3 -7.39 -6.00 2.41
N ALA A 4 -6.13 -5.69 2.70
CA ALA A 4 -5.60 -5.79 4.05
C ALA A 4 -5.07 -4.45 4.57
N SER A 5 -5.11 -4.27 5.89
CA SER A 5 -4.43 -3.19 6.59
C SER A 5 -2.99 -3.59 6.89
N LEU A 6 -2.16 -2.62 7.26
CA LEU A 6 -0.80 -2.93 7.74
C LEU A 6 -0.84 -3.86 8.95
N THR A 7 -1.76 -3.62 9.87
CA THR A 7 -1.90 -4.46 11.07
C THR A 7 -2.20 -5.90 10.70
N ASP A 8 -3.07 -6.12 9.72
CA ASP A 8 -3.44 -7.46 9.26
C ASP A 8 -2.23 -8.28 8.81
N VAL A 9 -1.27 -7.66 8.13
CA VAL A 9 -0.11 -8.36 7.56
C VAL A 9 1.11 -8.31 8.48
N LEU A 10 1.29 -7.25 9.25
CA LEU A 10 2.49 -7.09 10.08
C LEU A 10 2.39 -7.79 11.43
N THR A 11 1.20 -7.94 11.99
CA THR A 11 1.04 -8.64 13.27
C THR A 11 1.46 -10.11 13.16
N PRO A 12 0.97 -10.90 12.18
CA PRO A 12 1.46 -12.27 12.02
C PRO A 12 2.96 -12.35 11.71
N ALA A 13 3.45 -11.39 10.91
CA ALA A 13 4.87 -11.34 10.56
C ALA A 13 5.75 -11.13 11.78
N LEU A 14 5.36 -10.22 12.66
CA LEU A 14 6.08 -9.95 13.89
C LEU A 14 6.06 -11.17 14.82
N GLU A 15 4.89 -11.79 14.98
CA GLU A 15 4.72 -12.96 15.86
C GLU A 15 5.52 -14.18 15.39
N GLN A 16 5.60 -14.37 14.07
CA GLN A 16 6.23 -15.54 13.47
C GLN A 16 7.65 -15.29 12.98
N GLY A 17 8.12 -14.04 13.02
CA GLY A 17 9.51 -13.70 12.74
C GLY A 17 9.87 -13.66 11.25
N TYR A 18 8.98 -13.15 10.39
CA TYR A 18 9.30 -12.97 8.98
C TYR A 18 9.03 -11.52 8.53
N GLY A 19 9.60 -11.12 7.39
CA GLY A 19 9.39 -9.82 6.79
C GLY A 19 8.25 -9.83 5.77
N VAL A 20 7.69 -8.65 5.53
CA VAL A 20 6.69 -8.42 4.47
C VAL A 20 7.27 -7.40 3.51
N ALA A 21 7.28 -7.71 2.21
CA ALA A 21 7.82 -6.81 1.20
C ALA A 21 6.88 -5.62 0.96
N GLY A 22 7.44 -4.42 1.02
CA GLY A 22 6.79 -3.20 0.57
C GLY A 22 7.43 -2.76 -0.73
N LEU A 23 6.68 -2.76 -1.82
CA LEU A 23 7.21 -2.58 -3.17
C LEU A 23 6.68 -1.30 -3.79
N VAL A 24 7.60 -0.47 -4.27
CA VAL A 24 7.25 0.81 -4.90
C VAL A 24 6.65 0.56 -6.28
N VAL A 25 5.42 0.99 -6.46
CA VAL A 25 4.66 0.87 -7.70
C VAL A 25 4.82 2.13 -8.52
N LEU A 26 5.11 1.99 -9.79
CA LEU A 26 5.17 3.10 -10.73
C LEU A 26 3.94 3.16 -11.64
N GLY A 27 3.31 2.02 -11.91
CA GLY A 27 2.12 1.96 -12.75
C GLY A 27 1.41 0.62 -12.67
N TRP A 28 0.53 0.37 -13.64
CA TRP A 28 -0.28 -0.83 -13.67
C TRP A 28 0.54 -2.11 -13.85
N GLU A 29 1.52 -2.09 -14.74
CA GLU A 29 2.26 -3.29 -15.13
C GLU A 29 3.10 -3.84 -13.98
N ASP A 30 3.81 -2.99 -13.27
CA ASP A 30 4.62 -3.44 -12.14
C ASP A 30 3.76 -3.83 -10.94
N ALA A 31 2.65 -3.12 -10.72
CA ALA A 31 1.70 -3.50 -9.67
C ALA A 31 1.16 -4.91 -9.92
N CYS A 32 0.76 -5.22 -11.14
CA CYS A 32 0.30 -6.56 -11.52
C CYS A 32 1.38 -7.61 -11.31
N ALA A 33 2.62 -7.29 -11.68
CA ALA A 33 3.74 -8.21 -11.54
C ALA A 33 4.04 -8.51 -10.06
N PHE A 34 3.98 -7.50 -9.20
CA PHE A 34 4.20 -7.67 -7.77
C PHE A 34 3.13 -8.55 -7.11
N VAL A 35 1.88 -8.33 -7.46
CA VAL A 35 0.78 -9.16 -6.94
C VAL A 35 0.91 -10.60 -7.43
N ALA A 36 1.22 -10.80 -8.71
CA ALA A 36 1.42 -12.14 -9.26
C ALA A 36 2.55 -12.88 -8.57
N ALA A 37 3.66 -12.19 -8.29
CA ALA A 37 4.78 -12.79 -7.57
C ALA A 37 4.40 -13.16 -6.14
N ALA A 38 3.66 -12.29 -5.45
CA ALA A 38 3.18 -12.57 -4.10
C ALA A 38 2.24 -13.77 -4.07
N GLU A 39 1.34 -13.88 -5.05
CA GLU A 39 0.45 -15.02 -5.17
C GLU A 39 1.20 -16.33 -5.41
N GLU A 40 2.22 -16.30 -6.27
CA GLU A 40 3.04 -17.48 -6.54
C GLU A 40 3.78 -17.93 -5.28
N LEU A 41 4.28 -17.00 -4.49
CA LEU A 41 4.97 -17.29 -3.24
C LEU A 41 4.04 -17.47 -2.04
N ARG A 42 2.76 -17.24 -2.22
CA ARG A 42 1.72 -17.34 -1.17
C ARG A 42 2.07 -16.47 0.04
N CYS A 43 2.46 -15.23 -0.21
CA CYS A 43 2.80 -14.28 0.85
C CYS A 43 2.07 -12.95 0.66
N PRO A 44 1.84 -12.19 1.74
CA PRO A 44 1.27 -10.86 1.62
C PRO A 44 2.26 -9.90 0.98
N VAL A 45 1.73 -8.79 0.44
CA VAL A 45 2.54 -7.74 -0.17
C VAL A 45 1.95 -6.37 0.16
N ILE A 46 2.82 -5.38 0.30
CA ILE A 46 2.45 -3.99 0.46
C ILE A 46 2.78 -3.26 -0.85
N LEU A 47 1.75 -2.78 -1.54
CA LEU A 47 1.92 -1.95 -2.74
C LEU A 47 2.02 -0.49 -2.31
N GLN A 48 3.11 0.17 -2.65
CA GLN A 48 3.42 1.52 -2.19
C GLN A 48 3.36 2.53 -3.33
N ALA A 49 2.49 3.52 -3.21
CA ALA A 49 2.40 4.65 -4.11
C ALA A 49 3.18 5.83 -3.51
N GLY A 50 4.38 6.06 -4.02
CA GLY A 50 5.24 7.17 -3.61
C GLY A 50 4.93 8.47 -4.34
N PRO A 51 5.66 9.56 -4.02
CA PRO A 51 5.43 10.87 -4.64
C PRO A 51 5.55 10.87 -6.17
N GLY A 52 6.52 10.14 -6.72
CA GLY A 52 6.69 10.05 -8.18
C GLY A 52 5.50 9.41 -8.87
N CYS A 53 4.99 8.33 -8.31
CA CYS A 53 3.80 7.66 -8.83
C CYS A 53 2.59 8.59 -8.78
N ARG A 54 2.38 9.28 -7.68
CA ARG A 54 1.24 10.20 -7.50
C ARG A 54 1.35 11.47 -8.34
N ALA A 55 2.57 11.90 -8.67
CA ALA A 55 2.77 13.03 -9.58
C ALA A 55 2.41 12.66 -11.02
N HIS A 56 2.65 11.43 -11.41
CA HIS A 56 2.30 10.92 -12.74
C HIS A 56 0.81 10.56 -12.85
N THR A 57 0.27 9.91 -11.82
CA THR A 57 -1.11 9.37 -11.85
C THR A 57 -1.84 9.83 -10.59
N PRO A 58 -2.99 10.48 -10.71
CA PRO A 58 -3.70 10.99 -9.54
C PRO A 58 -4.21 9.87 -8.61
N ILE A 59 -4.32 10.20 -7.33
CA ILE A 59 -4.81 9.26 -6.30
C ILE A 59 -6.20 8.73 -6.66
N SER A 60 -7.03 9.54 -7.28
CA SER A 60 -8.38 9.13 -7.72
C SER A 60 -8.36 7.99 -8.74
N VAL A 61 -7.24 7.80 -9.44
CA VAL A 61 -7.02 6.69 -10.38
C VAL A 61 -6.27 5.56 -9.69
N LEU A 62 -5.23 5.90 -8.93
CA LEU A 62 -4.41 4.90 -8.24
C LEU A 62 -5.19 4.11 -7.20
N GLY A 63 -6.05 4.77 -6.44
CA GLY A 63 -6.83 4.11 -5.39
C GLY A 63 -7.68 2.97 -5.92
N PRO A 64 -8.57 3.21 -6.88
CA PRO A 64 -9.34 2.14 -7.51
C PRO A 64 -8.49 1.07 -8.17
N MET A 65 -7.36 1.43 -8.78
CA MET A 65 -6.44 0.49 -9.41
C MET A 65 -5.83 -0.47 -8.37
N PHE A 66 -5.27 0.07 -7.30
CA PHE A 66 -4.70 -0.73 -6.22
C PHE A 66 -5.77 -1.60 -5.56
N ARG A 67 -6.94 -1.01 -5.33
CA ARG A 67 -8.06 -1.71 -4.71
C ARG A 67 -8.53 -2.89 -5.56
N ALA A 68 -8.64 -2.70 -6.88
CA ALA A 68 -9.04 -3.76 -7.78
C ALA A 68 -8.05 -4.94 -7.74
N LEU A 69 -6.75 -4.64 -7.72
CA LEU A 69 -5.72 -5.68 -7.59
C LEU A 69 -5.83 -6.41 -6.26
N ALA A 70 -6.05 -5.68 -5.17
CA ALA A 70 -6.16 -6.27 -3.84
C ALA A 70 -7.41 -7.14 -3.72
N GLU A 71 -8.53 -6.72 -4.27
CA GLU A 71 -9.80 -7.46 -4.22
C GLU A 71 -9.75 -8.76 -5.02
N GLN A 72 -9.02 -8.76 -6.14
CA GLN A 72 -8.90 -9.93 -7.02
C GLN A 72 -7.77 -10.87 -6.61
N ALA A 73 -6.89 -10.45 -5.74
CA ALA A 73 -5.74 -11.24 -5.32
C ALA A 73 -6.16 -12.45 -4.47
N GLN A 74 -5.30 -13.45 -4.43
CA GLN A 74 -5.44 -14.63 -3.57
C GLN A 74 -4.59 -14.54 -2.31
N VAL A 75 -3.91 -13.43 -2.11
CA VAL A 75 -3.09 -13.14 -0.94
C VAL A 75 -3.45 -11.76 -0.40
N PRO A 76 -3.16 -11.49 0.88
CA PRO A 76 -3.39 -10.14 1.42
C PRO A 76 -2.53 -9.09 0.73
N VAL A 77 -3.18 -8.00 0.30
CA VAL A 77 -2.52 -6.86 -0.36
C VAL A 77 -2.86 -5.59 0.40
N VAL A 78 -1.85 -4.89 0.85
CA VAL A 78 -1.99 -3.58 1.49
C VAL A 78 -1.82 -2.50 0.43
N CYS A 79 -2.79 -1.59 0.34
CA CYS A 79 -2.74 -0.44 -0.56
C CYS A 79 -2.23 0.76 0.24
N HIS A 80 -0.98 1.15 0.02
CA HIS A 80 -0.25 2.08 0.89
C HIS A 80 0.21 3.34 0.14
N ILE A 81 -0.06 4.51 0.73
CA ILE A 81 0.55 5.77 0.29
C ILE A 81 1.81 6.00 1.11
N ASP A 82 2.94 6.13 0.43
CA ASP A 82 4.22 6.37 1.04
C ASP A 82 4.65 7.83 0.84
N HIS A 83 5.37 8.38 1.82
CA HIS A 83 5.89 9.75 1.79
C HIS A 83 4.82 10.81 1.53
N ALA A 84 3.66 10.71 2.16
CA ALA A 84 2.68 11.79 2.15
C ALA A 84 3.25 13.00 2.94
N THR A 85 2.95 14.20 2.48
CA THR A 85 3.47 15.42 3.09
C THR A 85 2.41 16.24 3.80
N THR A 86 1.13 15.94 3.59
CA THR A 86 0.01 16.65 4.21
C THR A 86 -1.07 15.66 4.70
N ILE A 87 -1.81 16.09 5.72
CA ILE A 87 -2.98 15.35 6.22
C ILE A 87 -4.03 15.23 5.11
N SER A 88 -4.20 16.28 4.32
CA SER A 88 -5.14 16.29 3.19
C SER A 88 -4.83 15.19 2.18
N GLU A 89 -3.57 14.99 1.86
CA GLU A 89 -3.14 13.93 0.94
C GLU A 89 -3.47 12.54 1.50
N CYS A 90 -3.23 12.35 2.79
CA CYS A 90 -3.59 11.10 3.49
C CYS A 90 -5.10 10.85 3.43
N GLN A 91 -5.90 11.87 3.70
CA GLN A 91 -7.37 11.75 3.66
C GLN A 91 -7.84 11.41 2.25
N THR A 92 -7.30 12.06 1.23
CA THR A 92 -7.62 11.78 -0.17
C THR A 92 -7.30 10.31 -0.50
N GLY A 93 -6.17 9.80 -0.02
CA GLY A 93 -5.81 8.40 -0.22
C GLY A 93 -6.82 7.44 0.40
N ILE A 94 -7.20 7.68 1.63
CA ILE A 94 -8.19 6.85 2.34
C ILE A 94 -9.54 6.90 1.62
N ASP A 95 -9.96 8.08 1.18
CA ASP A 95 -11.24 8.27 0.48
C ASP A 95 -11.29 7.52 -0.85
N HIS A 96 -10.12 7.25 -1.45
CA HIS A 96 -10.03 6.55 -2.74
C HIS A 96 -9.63 5.07 -2.61
N GLY A 97 -9.62 4.52 -1.40
CA GLY A 97 -9.47 3.08 -1.20
C GLY A 97 -8.12 2.59 -0.68
N PHE A 98 -7.16 3.48 -0.44
CA PHE A 98 -5.92 3.10 0.23
C PHE A 98 -6.22 2.68 1.66
N THR A 99 -5.56 1.63 2.12
CA THR A 99 -5.78 1.07 3.46
C THR A 99 -4.69 1.47 4.44
N SER A 100 -3.68 2.18 3.98
CA SER A 100 -2.57 2.61 4.81
C SER A 100 -1.94 3.87 4.23
N VAL A 101 -1.50 4.76 5.10
CA VAL A 101 -0.79 5.98 4.69
C VAL A 101 0.37 6.24 5.64
N ARG A 102 1.43 6.84 5.11
CA ARG A 102 2.61 7.25 5.86
C ARG A 102 2.85 8.73 5.64
N LEU A 103 2.70 9.51 6.70
CA LEU A 103 2.92 10.94 6.67
C LEU A 103 4.37 11.22 7.09
N MET A 104 5.09 12.00 6.27
CA MET A 104 6.42 12.47 6.60
C MET A 104 6.35 13.91 7.08
N ASP A 105 6.79 14.14 8.32
CA ASP A 105 6.90 15.46 8.93
C ASP A 105 8.36 15.85 9.04
N ARG A 106 8.69 17.11 8.70
CA ARG A 106 10.06 17.61 8.80
C ARG A 106 10.58 17.67 10.23
N ALA A 107 9.69 17.85 11.22
CA ALA A 107 10.06 17.94 12.63
C ALA A 107 10.15 16.55 13.29
N PHE A 108 9.34 15.61 12.85
CA PHE A 108 9.28 14.24 13.38
C PHE A 108 9.37 13.30 12.20
N SER A 109 10.32 12.50 12.09
CA SER A 109 10.59 11.70 10.92
C SER A 109 9.35 10.99 10.32
N TRP A 110 8.47 10.38 11.15
CA TRP A 110 7.37 9.57 10.60
C TRP A 110 6.15 9.51 11.51
N LEU A 111 4.98 9.63 10.87
CA LEU A 111 3.69 9.29 11.47
C LEU A 111 3.00 8.30 10.55
N ARG A 112 2.53 7.18 11.09
CA ARG A 112 1.85 6.14 10.32
C ARG A 112 0.41 6.02 10.75
N ILE A 113 -0.51 6.06 9.75
CA ILE A 113 -1.95 5.90 9.95
C ILE A 113 -2.38 4.67 9.16
N SER A 114 -3.12 3.76 9.82
CA SER A 114 -3.56 2.49 9.23
C SER A 114 -5.04 2.27 9.48
N HIS A 115 -5.71 1.71 8.51
CA HIS A 115 -7.14 1.36 8.60
C HIS A 115 -7.37 -0.11 8.39
#